data_38acb53eda8caaddd9b40c4683f6136f
#
_entry.id   38acb53eda8caaddd9b40c4683f6136f
#
_cell.length_a   1.000
_cell.length_b   1.000
_cell.length_c   1.000
_cell.angle_alpha   90.00
_cell.angle_beta   90.00
_cell.angle_gamma   90.00
#
_symmetry.space_group_name_H-M   'P 1'
#
loop_
_entity.id
_entity.type
_entity.pdbx_description
1 polymer ?
#
loop_
_entity_poly.entity_id
_entity_poly.type
_entity_poly.pdbx_seq_one_letter_code
_entity_poly.pdbx_strand_id
1 'polypeptide(L)'
;MEKLLIIEDDPSILRGLQMNLQLEGYQLFEARDGDEGLRLWRQHRPDLILLDLMLPVCDGWEVLRRIRDEDPETRILIISAKAHDADKVFGLSLGADDYITKPFALAELLARIRAALRRARIRAGSVPLKFGRIEVDVSGRRVLVGGKLVEMTAREFDLLHFFVTHPGRVLPRDQLMLAVWGSDHFGTPRTVDNFVARLRSKLEEAPEAPHYIETVRGIGYRFNPS
;
A
#
# COMPACT_ATOMS: atom_id res chain seq x y z
N MET A 1 12.09 6.55 15.62
CA MET A 1 10.97 7.50 15.40
C MET A 1 10.59 7.39 13.94
N GLU A 2 9.31 7.12 13.65
CA GLU A 2 8.85 6.92 12.27
C GLU A 2 8.81 8.27 11.54
N LYS A 3 9.27 8.27 10.27
CA LYS A 3 9.39 9.46 9.44
C LYS A 3 8.19 9.56 8.50
N LEU A 4 7.48 10.66 8.52
CA LEU A 4 6.39 10.94 7.60
C LEU A 4 6.75 12.14 6.71
N LEU A 5 6.43 12.03 5.43
CA LEU A 5 6.47 13.16 4.50
C LEU A 5 5.04 13.55 4.15
N ILE A 6 4.71 14.83 4.30
CA ILE A 6 3.42 15.41 3.92
C ILE A 6 3.66 16.24 2.67
N ILE A 7 2.93 15.95 1.59
CA ILE A 7 2.97 16.70 0.32
C ILE A 7 1.56 17.28 0.13
N GLU A 8 1.40 18.56 0.46
CA GLU A 8 0.11 19.24 0.55
C GLU A 8 0.32 20.73 0.32
N ASP A 9 -0.39 21.35 -0.61
CA ASP A 9 -0.25 22.78 -0.94
C ASP A 9 -1.08 23.70 -0.06
N ASP A 10 -2.20 23.21 0.52
CA ASP A 10 -3.02 24.01 1.43
C ASP A 10 -2.31 24.21 2.79
N PRO A 11 -1.94 25.46 3.14
CA PRO A 11 -1.20 25.74 4.37
C PRO A 11 -2.02 25.49 5.64
N SER A 12 -3.35 25.45 5.55
CA SER A 12 -4.23 25.20 6.71
C SER A 12 -4.30 23.72 7.02
N ILE A 13 -4.43 22.89 5.98
CA ILE A 13 -4.41 21.43 6.09
C ILE A 13 -3.02 20.99 6.56
N LEU A 14 -1.96 21.51 5.94
CA LEU A 14 -0.58 21.17 6.30
C LEU A 14 -0.30 21.46 7.77
N ARG A 15 -0.65 22.65 8.28
CA ARG A 15 -0.50 23.01 9.69
C ARG A 15 -1.31 22.10 10.62
N GLY A 16 -2.55 21.80 10.25
CA GLY A 16 -3.39 20.88 11.01
C GLY A 16 -2.79 19.48 11.13
N LEU A 17 -2.28 18.95 10.03
CA LEU A 17 -1.58 17.66 10.00
C LEU A 17 -0.30 17.71 10.83
N GLN A 18 0.52 18.74 10.64
CA GLN A 18 1.78 18.92 11.36
C GLN A 18 1.57 18.87 12.87
N MET A 19 0.69 19.71 13.41
CA MET A 19 0.45 19.78 14.86
C MET A 19 0.02 18.42 15.43
N ASN A 20 -0.92 17.76 14.79
CA ASN A 20 -1.46 16.51 15.29
C ASN A 20 -0.48 15.34 15.16
N LEU A 21 0.25 15.24 14.05
CA LEU A 21 1.22 14.17 13.83
C LEU A 21 2.48 14.33 14.68
N GLN A 22 2.88 15.58 14.99
CA GLN A 22 3.96 15.82 15.97
C GLN A 22 3.56 15.37 17.37
N LEU A 23 2.32 15.60 17.80
CA LEU A 23 1.80 15.14 19.09
C LEU A 23 1.78 13.59 19.18
N GLU A 24 1.58 12.91 18.06
CA GLU A 24 1.66 11.44 17.97
C GLU A 24 3.11 10.91 17.94
N GLY A 25 4.11 11.80 17.93
CA GLY A 25 5.53 11.45 18.03
C GLY A 25 6.19 11.09 16.70
N TYR A 26 5.63 11.47 15.56
CA TYR A 26 6.23 11.29 14.26
C TYR A 26 7.29 12.36 13.95
N GLN A 27 8.33 11.98 13.20
CA GLN A 27 9.24 12.94 12.58
C GLN A 27 8.65 13.38 11.23
N LEU A 28 8.45 14.68 11.04
CA LEU A 28 7.75 15.21 9.87
C LEU A 28 8.70 15.92 8.91
N PHE A 29 8.44 15.73 7.63
CA PHE A 29 8.96 16.50 6.51
C PHE A 29 7.76 17.01 5.72
N GLU A 30 7.88 18.23 5.18
CA GLU A 30 6.76 18.94 4.55
C GLU A 30 7.17 19.46 3.19
N ALA A 31 6.33 19.25 2.19
CA ALA A 31 6.46 19.79 0.85
C ALA A 31 5.14 20.44 0.43
N ARG A 32 5.22 21.50 -0.36
CA ARG A 32 4.04 22.23 -0.87
C ARG A 32 3.77 22.01 -2.34
N ASP A 33 4.63 21.28 -3.00
CA ASP A 33 4.47 20.85 -4.39
C ASP A 33 5.11 19.48 -4.60
N GLY A 34 4.83 18.87 -5.76
CA GLY A 34 5.28 17.53 -6.06
C GLY A 34 6.78 17.40 -6.26
N ASP A 35 7.45 18.42 -6.83
CA ASP A 35 8.91 18.38 -7.08
C ASP A 35 9.68 18.48 -5.76
N GLU A 36 9.26 19.36 -4.85
CA GLU A 36 9.79 19.41 -3.49
C GLU A 36 9.54 18.09 -2.76
N GLY A 37 8.35 17.52 -2.89
CA GLY A 37 7.99 16.23 -2.33
C GLY A 37 8.92 15.11 -2.77
N LEU A 38 9.18 14.99 -4.08
CA LEU A 38 10.11 14.01 -4.63
C LEU A 38 11.55 14.21 -4.14
N ARG A 39 12.00 15.48 -4.03
CA ARG A 39 13.33 15.80 -3.48
C ARG A 39 13.46 15.35 -2.02
N LEU A 40 12.49 15.70 -1.17
CA LEU A 40 12.49 15.34 0.25
C LEU A 40 12.35 13.83 0.46
N TRP A 41 11.54 13.16 -0.34
CA TRP A 41 11.43 11.70 -0.30
C TRP A 41 12.77 11.02 -0.57
N ARG A 42 13.50 11.41 -1.62
CA ARG A 42 14.82 10.85 -1.92
C ARG A 42 15.84 11.11 -0.80
N GLN A 43 15.79 12.32 -0.22
CA GLN A 43 16.72 12.76 0.82
C GLN A 43 16.48 12.05 2.17
N HIS A 44 15.23 11.90 2.59
CA HIS A 44 14.89 11.47 3.95
C HIS A 44 14.40 10.03 4.06
N ARG A 45 14.00 9.42 2.94
CA ARG A 45 13.45 8.06 2.89
C ARG A 45 12.39 7.85 3.97
N PRO A 46 11.24 8.52 3.88
CA PRO A 46 10.18 8.42 4.89
C PRO A 46 9.54 7.02 4.90
N ASP A 47 9.04 6.62 6.06
CA ASP A 47 8.31 5.36 6.25
C ASP A 47 6.90 5.42 5.66
N LEU A 48 6.32 6.63 5.55
CA LEU A 48 5.01 6.88 4.95
C LEU A 48 4.97 8.28 4.33
N ILE A 49 4.30 8.38 3.19
CA ILE A 49 3.97 9.65 2.52
C ILE A 49 2.47 9.88 2.60
N LEU A 50 2.06 11.06 3.06
CA LEU A 50 0.72 11.61 2.89
C LEU A 50 0.75 12.49 1.64
N LEU A 51 -0.02 12.13 0.61
CA LEU A 51 0.07 12.75 -0.71
C LEU A 51 -1.27 13.34 -1.13
N ASP A 52 -1.33 14.66 -1.32
CA ASP A 52 -2.42 15.24 -2.09
C ASP A 52 -2.20 15.00 -3.58
N LEU A 53 -3.31 14.83 -4.30
CA LEU A 53 -3.29 14.70 -5.75
C LEU A 53 -3.34 16.04 -6.46
N MET A 54 -3.97 17.03 -5.83
CA MET A 54 -4.22 18.34 -6.45
C MET A 54 -3.09 19.33 -6.15
N LEU A 55 -1.86 18.94 -6.45
CA LEU A 55 -0.67 19.74 -6.22
C LEU A 55 -0.38 20.69 -7.39
N PRO A 56 0.19 21.87 -7.14
CA PRO A 56 0.74 22.72 -8.18
C PRO A 56 2.05 22.11 -8.73
N VAL A 57 2.47 22.56 -9.91
CA VAL A 57 3.73 22.27 -10.60
C VAL A 57 3.84 20.82 -11.06
N CYS A 58 3.89 19.87 -10.13
CA CYS A 58 3.92 18.43 -10.39
C CYS A 58 2.72 17.77 -9.70
N ASP A 59 1.82 17.22 -10.49
CA ASP A 59 0.56 16.60 -10.04
C ASP A 59 0.87 15.35 -9.19
N GLY A 60 0.04 15.09 -8.18
CA GLY A 60 0.23 13.99 -7.23
C GLY A 60 0.20 12.60 -7.89
N TRP A 61 -0.47 12.42 -9.02
CA TRP A 61 -0.41 11.16 -9.78
C TRP A 61 0.99 10.90 -10.34
N GLU A 62 1.65 11.95 -10.83
CA GLU A 62 3.01 11.86 -11.32
C GLU A 62 4.00 11.61 -10.18
N VAL A 63 3.80 12.26 -9.02
CA VAL A 63 4.58 11.99 -7.80
C VAL A 63 4.47 10.52 -7.41
N LEU A 64 3.23 9.98 -7.34
CA LEU A 64 2.98 8.58 -7.03
C LEU A 64 3.71 7.63 -7.98
N ARG A 65 3.60 7.90 -9.29
CA ARG A 65 4.22 7.07 -10.33
C ARG A 65 5.74 7.07 -10.20
N ARG A 66 6.38 8.24 -10.10
CA ARG A 66 7.84 8.35 -9.95
C ARG A 66 8.37 7.67 -8.71
N ILE A 67 7.65 7.78 -7.58
CA ILE A 67 8.05 7.06 -6.37
C ILE A 67 7.94 5.55 -6.59
N ARG A 68 6.86 5.06 -7.20
CA ARG A 68 6.67 3.62 -7.44
C ARG A 68 7.67 3.02 -8.44
N ASP A 69 8.11 3.80 -9.41
CA ASP A 69 9.13 3.38 -10.38
C ASP A 69 10.52 3.22 -9.72
N GLU A 70 10.82 4.03 -8.69
CA GLU A 70 12.12 4.00 -7.99
C GLU A 70 12.08 3.19 -6.68
N ASP A 71 10.93 3.16 -5.98
CA ASP A 71 10.79 2.54 -4.66
C ASP A 71 9.36 1.99 -4.45
N PRO A 72 9.17 0.71 -4.65
CA PRO A 72 7.88 0.07 -4.41
C PRO A 72 7.54 -0.09 -2.91
N GLU A 73 8.53 0.04 -2.01
CA GLU A 73 8.37 -0.24 -0.58
C GLU A 73 7.83 0.94 0.23
N THR A 74 8.14 2.19 -0.16
CA THR A 74 7.65 3.39 0.53
C THR A 74 6.12 3.40 0.54
N ARG A 75 5.52 3.56 1.70
CA ARG A 75 4.06 3.59 1.84
C ARG A 75 3.51 4.94 1.43
N ILE A 76 2.42 4.94 0.65
CA ILE A 76 1.77 6.16 0.17
C ILE A 76 0.28 6.10 0.49
N LEU A 77 -0.17 7.02 1.33
CA LEU A 77 -1.58 7.28 1.63
C LEU A 77 -2.00 8.54 0.89
N ILE A 78 -2.90 8.39 -0.06
CA ILE A 78 -3.46 9.53 -0.79
C ILE A 78 -4.50 10.24 0.08
N ILE A 79 -4.44 11.57 0.10
CA ILE A 79 -5.43 12.44 0.75
C ILE A 79 -5.91 13.44 -0.30
N SER A 80 -7.14 13.33 -0.81
CA SER A 80 -7.58 14.17 -1.91
C SER A 80 -9.06 14.56 -1.86
N ALA A 81 -9.38 15.71 -2.45
CA ALA A 81 -10.77 16.12 -2.67
C ALA A 81 -11.47 15.32 -3.79
N LYS A 82 -10.72 14.57 -4.61
CA LYS A 82 -11.31 13.68 -5.63
C LYS A 82 -12.01 12.50 -4.95
N ALA A 83 -13.35 12.52 -4.94
CA ALA A 83 -14.17 11.58 -4.19
C ALA A 83 -14.74 10.44 -5.04
N HIS A 84 -14.61 10.50 -6.39
CA HIS A 84 -15.16 9.48 -7.27
C HIS A 84 -14.47 8.13 -7.07
N ASP A 85 -15.24 7.06 -7.09
CA ASP A 85 -14.70 5.70 -6.93
C ASP A 85 -13.69 5.35 -8.03
N ALA A 86 -13.85 5.92 -9.23
CA ALA A 86 -12.88 5.78 -10.30
C ALA A 86 -11.50 6.33 -9.92
N ASP A 87 -11.42 7.49 -9.27
CA ASP A 87 -10.14 8.07 -8.81
C ASP A 87 -9.48 7.21 -7.73
N LYS A 88 -10.29 6.70 -6.78
CA LYS A 88 -9.79 5.80 -5.72
C LYS A 88 -9.23 4.51 -6.31
N VAL A 89 -10.01 3.87 -7.20
CA VAL A 89 -9.57 2.65 -7.90
C VAL A 89 -8.31 2.92 -8.70
N PHE A 90 -8.23 4.06 -9.40
CA PHE A 90 -7.05 4.44 -10.17
C PHE A 90 -5.83 4.66 -9.28
N GLY A 91 -5.94 5.40 -8.17
CA GLY A 91 -4.84 5.62 -7.23
C GLY A 91 -4.30 4.33 -6.62
N LEU A 92 -5.20 3.48 -6.14
CA LEU A 92 -4.84 2.16 -5.64
C LEU A 92 -4.25 1.28 -6.75
N SER A 93 -4.73 1.41 -8.00
CA SER A 93 -4.18 0.71 -9.15
C SER A 93 -2.78 1.19 -9.55
N LEU A 94 -2.43 2.42 -9.33
CA LEU A 94 -1.07 2.94 -9.51
C LEU A 94 -0.11 2.56 -8.37
N GLY A 95 -0.61 1.92 -7.29
CA GLY A 95 0.22 1.43 -6.20
C GLY A 95 0.15 2.26 -4.91
N ALA A 96 -0.81 3.17 -4.75
CA ALA A 96 -1.09 3.74 -3.45
C ALA A 96 -1.51 2.64 -2.47
N ASP A 97 -1.11 2.79 -1.20
CA ASP A 97 -1.44 1.81 -0.15
C ASP A 97 -2.85 2.02 0.39
N ASP A 98 -3.32 3.26 0.41
CA ASP A 98 -4.66 3.62 0.85
C ASP A 98 -5.07 4.97 0.27
N TYR A 99 -6.37 5.33 0.42
CA TYR A 99 -6.95 6.55 -0.11
C TYR A 99 -7.97 7.13 0.87
N ILE A 100 -7.81 8.40 1.22
CA ILE A 100 -8.74 9.17 2.06
C ILE A 100 -9.30 10.35 1.25
N THR A 101 -10.61 10.57 1.33
CA THR A 101 -11.26 11.74 0.71
C THR A 101 -11.35 12.91 1.68
N LYS A 102 -11.03 14.11 1.21
CA LYS A 102 -11.30 15.35 1.93
C LYS A 102 -12.81 15.73 1.81
N PRO A 103 -13.47 16.20 2.91
CA PRO A 103 -12.95 16.33 4.26
C PRO A 103 -12.90 14.98 4.99
N PHE A 104 -11.93 14.80 5.88
CA PHE A 104 -11.73 13.59 6.67
C PHE A 104 -11.68 13.88 8.18
N ALA A 105 -12.03 12.89 8.98
CA ALA A 105 -11.84 12.98 10.43
C ALA A 105 -10.37 12.68 10.78
N LEU A 106 -9.78 13.47 11.68
CA LEU A 106 -8.40 13.26 12.14
C LEU A 106 -8.21 11.84 12.71
N ALA A 107 -9.18 11.36 13.49
CA ALA A 107 -9.11 10.01 14.06
C ALA A 107 -9.03 8.92 12.99
N GLU A 108 -9.72 9.07 11.85
CA GLU A 108 -9.64 8.18 10.71
C GLU A 108 -8.24 8.21 10.09
N LEU A 109 -7.71 9.39 9.81
CA LEU A 109 -6.36 9.54 9.26
C LEU A 109 -5.30 8.88 10.16
N LEU A 110 -5.34 9.14 11.46
CA LEU A 110 -4.41 8.55 12.42
C LEU A 110 -4.53 7.03 12.49
N ALA A 111 -5.75 6.48 12.41
CA ALA A 111 -5.96 5.03 12.38
C ALA A 111 -5.34 4.41 11.13
N ARG A 112 -5.48 5.04 9.95
CA ARG A 112 -4.88 4.57 8.69
C ARG A 112 -3.36 4.67 8.67
N ILE A 113 -2.79 5.78 9.19
CA ILE A 113 -1.35 5.93 9.34
C ILE A 113 -0.79 4.82 10.23
N ARG A 114 -1.39 4.61 11.41
CA ARG A 114 -0.99 3.54 12.33
C ARG A 114 -1.12 2.15 11.70
N ALA A 115 -2.18 1.89 10.94
CA ALA A 115 -2.37 0.64 10.23
C ALA A 115 -1.30 0.42 9.14
N ALA A 116 -0.96 1.46 8.39
CA ALA A 116 0.10 1.41 7.39
C ALA A 116 1.48 1.14 8.01
N LEU A 117 1.82 1.80 9.13
CA LEU A 117 3.12 1.69 9.79
C LEU A 117 3.28 0.42 10.65
N ARG A 118 2.21 -0.07 11.30
CA ARG A 118 2.25 -1.28 12.16
C ARG A 118 2.77 -2.52 11.43
N ARG A 119 2.46 -2.66 10.16
CA ARG A 119 2.87 -3.80 9.34
C ARG A 119 4.37 -3.87 9.06
N ALA A 120 5.11 -2.77 9.28
CA ALA A 120 6.55 -2.74 9.18
C ALA A 120 7.26 -3.38 10.39
N ARG A 121 6.61 -3.45 11.56
CA ARG A 121 7.23 -3.88 12.83
C ARG A 121 7.24 -5.40 13.08
N ILE A 122 6.45 -6.20 12.38
CA ILE A 122 6.42 -7.65 12.61
C ILE A 122 7.57 -8.27 11.84
N ARG A 123 8.81 -8.27 12.44
CA ARG A 123 9.92 -9.06 11.89
C ARG A 123 11.23 -8.96 12.62
N ALA A 124 11.66 -10.07 13.16
CA ALA A 124 13.05 -10.50 13.20
C ALA A 124 13.03 -12.03 13.24
N GLY A 125 13.57 -12.69 12.23
CA GLY A 125 13.98 -14.10 12.34
C GLY A 125 13.05 -15.17 11.76
N SER A 126 12.26 -14.93 10.71
CA SER A 126 11.52 -16.02 10.06
C SER A 126 12.31 -16.63 8.89
N VAL A 127 12.32 -17.97 8.83
CA VAL A 127 12.79 -18.71 7.66
C VAL A 127 11.90 -18.36 6.47
N PRO A 128 12.45 -18.13 5.26
CA PRO A 128 11.63 -17.87 4.07
C PRO A 128 10.61 -18.97 3.81
N LEU A 129 9.38 -18.58 3.55
CA LEU A 129 8.31 -19.51 3.18
C LEU A 129 8.48 -19.90 1.70
N LYS A 130 8.42 -21.21 1.41
CA LYS A 130 8.59 -21.71 0.04
C LYS A 130 7.34 -22.42 -0.45
N PHE A 131 6.90 -22.06 -1.65
CA PHE A 131 5.73 -22.61 -2.33
C PHE A 131 6.07 -22.82 -3.80
N GLY A 132 6.40 -24.05 -4.19
CA GLY A 132 6.88 -24.34 -5.53
C GLY A 132 8.06 -23.44 -5.91
N ARG A 133 7.84 -22.56 -6.89
CA ARG A 133 8.86 -21.60 -7.35
C ARG A 133 8.83 -20.24 -6.61
N ILE A 134 7.87 -20.02 -5.71
CA ILE A 134 7.74 -18.79 -4.94
C ILE A 134 8.46 -18.95 -3.60
N GLU A 135 9.34 -18.01 -3.29
CA GLU A 135 9.98 -17.89 -1.97
C GLU A 135 9.63 -16.51 -1.39
N VAL A 136 9.10 -16.51 -0.17
CA VAL A 136 8.67 -15.30 0.53
C VAL A 136 9.50 -15.12 1.79
N ASP A 137 10.45 -14.19 1.76
CA ASP A 137 11.14 -13.71 2.95
C ASP A 137 10.26 -12.67 3.64
N VAL A 138 9.55 -13.11 4.67
CA VAL A 138 8.66 -12.24 5.43
C VAL A 138 9.43 -11.14 6.16
N SER A 139 10.62 -11.46 6.66
CA SER A 139 11.45 -10.49 7.41
C SER A 139 12.08 -9.43 6.51
N GLY A 140 12.60 -9.81 5.37
CA GLY A 140 13.17 -8.90 4.37
C GLY A 140 12.15 -8.26 3.43
N ARG A 141 10.85 -8.64 3.52
CA ARG A 141 9.80 -8.26 2.55
C ARG A 141 10.19 -8.56 1.09
N ARG A 142 10.89 -9.66 0.87
CA ARG A 142 11.37 -10.05 -0.45
C ARG A 142 10.59 -11.24 -0.97
N VAL A 143 10.32 -11.23 -2.26
CA VAL A 143 9.68 -12.34 -2.97
C VAL A 143 10.57 -12.73 -4.13
N LEU A 144 10.90 -14.02 -4.22
CA LEU A 144 11.58 -14.57 -5.37
C LEU A 144 10.63 -15.53 -6.09
N VAL A 145 10.66 -15.48 -7.42
CA VAL A 145 9.94 -16.44 -8.29
C VAL A 145 10.95 -17.08 -9.21
N GLY A 146 11.15 -18.40 -9.05
CA GLY A 146 12.19 -19.12 -9.78
C GLY A 146 13.60 -18.56 -9.50
N GLY A 147 13.86 -18.10 -8.28
CA GLY A 147 15.13 -17.51 -7.85
C GLY A 147 15.36 -16.05 -8.28
N LYS A 148 14.43 -15.43 -9.00
CA LYS A 148 14.51 -14.01 -9.39
C LYS A 148 13.71 -13.15 -8.43
N LEU A 149 14.30 -12.02 -8.00
CA LEU A 149 13.62 -11.04 -7.16
C LEU A 149 12.46 -10.41 -7.94
N VAL A 150 11.29 -10.36 -7.30
CA VAL A 150 10.08 -9.72 -7.83
C VAL A 150 9.75 -8.51 -6.97
N GLU A 151 9.74 -7.35 -7.59
CA GLU A 151 9.37 -6.10 -6.91
C GLU A 151 7.88 -6.06 -6.61
N MET A 152 7.54 -5.71 -5.36
CA MET A 152 6.16 -5.59 -4.89
C MET A 152 5.97 -4.29 -4.12
N THR A 153 4.82 -3.67 -4.30
CA THR A 153 4.43 -2.58 -3.40
C THR A 153 4.14 -3.13 -1.99
N ALA A 154 4.15 -2.26 -1.01
CA ALA A 154 3.88 -2.65 0.38
C ALA A 154 2.55 -3.41 0.53
N ARG A 155 1.50 -2.99 -0.18
CA ARG A 155 0.17 -3.66 -0.16
C ARG A 155 0.12 -4.97 -0.92
N GLU A 156 0.81 -5.07 -2.04
CA GLU A 156 0.93 -6.34 -2.76
C GLU A 156 1.62 -7.39 -1.88
N PHE A 157 2.69 -6.99 -1.19
CA PHE A 157 3.37 -7.87 -0.26
C PHE A 157 2.48 -8.25 0.93
N ASP A 158 1.77 -7.28 1.55
CA ASP A 158 0.88 -7.54 2.68
C ASP A 158 -0.24 -8.52 2.29
N LEU A 159 -0.81 -8.39 1.09
CA LEU A 159 -1.82 -9.30 0.56
C LEU A 159 -1.24 -10.71 0.30
N LEU A 160 -0.08 -10.79 -0.35
CA LEU A 160 0.62 -12.06 -0.56
C LEU A 160 0.95 -12.73 0.78
N HIS A 161 1.49 -11.98 1.74
CA HIS A 161 1.80 -12.50 3.08
C HIS A 161 0.55 -13.07 3.77
N PHE A 162 -0.59 -12.39 3.64
CA PHE A 162 -1.84 -12.92 4.19
C PHE A 162 -2.26 -14.21 3.51
N PHE A 163 -2.11 -14.33 2.19
CA PHE A 163 -2.39 -15.56 1.46
C PHE A 163 -1.49 -16.73 1.89
N VAL A 164 -0.18 -16.52 1.92
CA VAL A 164 0.80 -17.59 2.21
C VAL A 164 0.76 -18.04 3.68
N THR A 165 0.24 -17.22 4.58
CA THR A 165 0.02 -17.59 5.99
C THR A 165 -1.32 -18.30 6.21
N HIS A 166 -2.19 -18.39 5.19
CA HIS A 166 -3.47 -19.09 5.23
C HIS A 166 -3.64 -20.03 4.03
N PRO A 167 -2.68 -20.93 3.76
CA PRO A 167 -2.70 -21.78 2.58
C PRO A 167 -3.92 -22.70 2.55
N GLY A 168 -4.48 -22.93 1.37
CA GLY A 168 -5.64 -23.80 1.14
C GLY A 168 -6.98 -23.25 1.64
N ARG A 169 -7.00 -22.18 2.41
CA ARG A 169 -8.26 -21.59 2.92
C ARG A 169 -8.89 -20.69 1.85
N VAL A 170 -10.21 -20.75 1.75
CA VAL A 170 -10.99 -19.78 0.98
C VAL A 170 -11.11 -18.51 1.82
N LEU A 171 -10.61 -17.41 1.30
CA LEU A 171 -10.58 -16.11 1.96
C LEU A 171 -11.57 -15.17 1.26
N PRO A 172 -12.69 -14.82 1.92
CA PRO A 172 -13.66 -13.86 1.39
C PRO A 172 -13.02 -12.49 1.11
N ARG A 173 -13.52 -11.77 0.11
CA ARG A 173 -13.02 -10.44 -0.25
C ARG A 173 -13.03 -9.46 0.91
N ASP A 174 -14.09 -9.48 1.72
CA ASP A 174 -14.21 -8.61 2.88
C ASP A 174 -13.18 -8.95 3.96
N GLN A 175 -12.88 -10.23 4.16
CA GLN A 175 -11.82 -10.66 5.07
C GLN A 175 -10.45 -10.22 4.58
N LEU A 176 -10.15 -10.35 3.28
CA LEU A 176 -8.92 -9.86 2.67
C LEU A 176 -8.82 -8.34 2.79
N MET A 177 -9.92 -7.64 2.54
CA MET A 177 -9.99 -6.18 2.69
C MET A 177 -9.67 -5.78 4.13
N LEU A 178 -10.36 -6.38 5.10
CA LEU A 178 -10.15 -6.09 6.52
C LEU A 178 -8.71 -6.41 6.97
N ALA A 179 -8.18 -7.54 6.57
CA ALA A 179 -6.85 -7.99 6.96
C ALA A 179 -5.73 -7.11 6.40
N VAL A 180 -5.86 -6.67 5.14
CA VAL A 180 -4.81 -5.93 4.43
C VAL A 180 -4.99 -4.42 4.54
N TRP A 181 -6.21 -3.91 4.58
CA TRP A 181 -6.49 -2.46 4.63
C TRP A 181 -7.05 -1.97 5.96
N GLY A 182 -7.66 -2.83 6.77
CA GLY A 182 -8.23 -2.49 8.08
C GLY A 182 -9.74 -2.28 8.04
N SER A 183 -10.37 -2.16 9.24
CA SER A 183 -11.83 -2.01 9.40
C SER A 183 -12.39 -0.72 8.83
N ASP A 184 -11.56 0.33 8.78
CA ASP A 184 -11.98 1.67 8.40
C ASP A 184 -11.71 1.98 6.91
N HIS A 185 -11.43 0.94 6.12
CA HIS A 185 -11.18 1.11 4.70
C HIS A 185 -12.50 1.12 3.90
N PHE A 186 -12.82 2.27 3.31
CA PHE A 186 -13.97 2.44 2.41
C PHE A 186 -13.69 1.97 0.96
N GLY A 187 -12.77 1.02 0.79
CA GLY A 187 -12.53 0.41 -0.51
C GLY A 187 -13.66 -0.53 -0.93
N THR A 188 -13.89 -0.63 -2.23
CA THR A 188 -14.84 -1.62 -2.77
C THR A 188 -14.19 -2.99 -2.87
N PRO A 189 -14.94 -4.09 -2.96
CA PRO A 189 -14.41 -5.43 -3.25
C PRO A 189 -13.51 -5.49 -4.49
N ARG A 190 -13.71 -4.57 -5.45
CA ARG A 190 -12.85 -4.40 -6.64
C ARG A 190 -11.41 -4.04 -6.31
N THR A 191 -11.16 -3.41 -5.17
CA THR A 191 -9.78 -3.13 -4.72
C THR A 191 -9.00 -4.42 -4.56
N VAL A 192 -9.56 -5.42 -3.87
CA VAL A 192 -8.93 -6.74 -3.70
C VAL A 192 -8.69 -7.41 -5.05
N ASP A 193 -9.69 -7.36 -5.94
CA ASP A 193 -9.60 -7.99 -7.27
C ASP A 193 -8.44 -7.40 -8.09
N ASN A 194 -8.24 -6.09 -8.04
CA ASN A 194 -7.13 -5.41 -8.72
C ASN A 194 -5.74 -5.83 -8.16
N PHE A 195 -5.62 -5.92 -6.84
CA PHE A 195 -4.37 -6.37 -6.23
C PHE A 195 -4.10 -7.86 -6.48
N VAL A 196 -5.13 -8.69 -6.50
CA VAL A 196 -5.01 -10.11 -6.90
C VAL A 196 -4.56 -10.23 -8.36
N ALA A 197 -5.13 -9.43 -9.27
CA ALA A 197 -4.71 -9.45 -10.67
C ALA A 197 -3.22 -9.10 -10.83
N ARG A 198 -2.71 -8.11 -10.06
CA ARG A 198 -1.29 -7.78 -10.07
C ARG A 198 -0.41 -8.87 -9.45
N LEU A 199 -0.83 -9.47 -8.34
CA LEU A 199 -0.09 -10.59 -7.77
C LEU A 199 0.01 -11.73 -8.78
N ARG A 200 -1.07 -12.07 -9.48
CA ARG A 200 -1.05 -13.07 -10.53
C ARG A 200 -0.06 -12.73 -11.64
N SER A 201 -0.06 -11.49 -12.14
CA SER A 201 0.87 -11.06 -13.18
C SER A 201 2.34 -11.17 -12.78
N LYS A 202 2.62 -11.15 -11.47
CA LYS A 202 3.98 -11.23 -10.92
C LYS A 202 4.40 -12.64 -10.51
N LEU A 203 3.46 -13.47 -10.09
CA LEU A 203 3.73 -14.78 -9.48
C LEU A 203 3.43 -15.97 -10.39
N GLU A 204 2.44 -15.81 -11.28
CA GLU A 204 1.94 -16.88 -12.13
C GLU A 204 2.65 -16.90 -13.50
N GLU A 205 2.78 -18.07 -14.10
CA GLU A 205 3.23 -18.20 -15.50
C GLU A 205 2.12 -17.82 -16.48
N ALA A 206 0.88 -18.15 -16.12
CA ALA A 206 -0.33 -17.84 -16.88
C ALA A 206 -1.36 -17.17 -15.94
N PRO A 207 -1.38 -15.83 -15.85
CA PRO A 207 -2.28 -15.11 -14.93
C PRO A 207 -3.78 -15.37 -15.16
N GLU A 208 -4.17 -15.73 -16.37
CA GLU A 208 -5.53 -16.12 -16.78
C GLU A 208 -5.92 -17.52 -16.36
N ALA A 209 -4.93 -18.41 -16.12
CA ALA A 209 -5.09 -19.78 -15.59
C ALA A 209 -4.24 -19.94 -14.32
N PRO A 210 -4.54 -19.20 -13.24
CA PRO A 210 -3.67 -19.10 -12.09
C PRO A 210 -3.59 -20.41 -11.30
N HIS A 211 -2.38 -20.78 -10.91
CA HIS A 211 -2.08 -21.97 -10.12
C HIS A 211 -2.04 -21.66 -8.62
N TYR A 212 -1.37 -20.54 -8.23
CA TYR A 212 -1.18 -20.19 -6.82
C TYR A 212 -2.38 -19.45 -6.22
N ILE A 213 -2.95 -18.49 -6.93
CA ILE A 213 -4.08 -17.69 -6.40
C ILE A 213 -5.32 -17.98 -7.22
N GLU A 214 -6.12 -18.93 -6.78
CA GLU A 214 -7.38 -19.32 -7.44
C GLU A 214 -8.54 -18.40 -7.06
N THR A 215 -9.48 -18.19 -8.00
CA THR A 215 -10.75 -17.52 -7.73
C THR A 215 -11.81 -18.54 -7.31
N VAL A 216 -12.36 -18.36 -6.13
CA VAL A 216 -13.58 -19.06 -5.69
C VAL A 216 -14.78 -18.18 -5.98
N ARG A 217 -15.51 -18.54 -7.05
CA ARG A 217 -16.61 -17.72 -7.57
C ARG A 217 -17.64 -17.39 -6.49
N GLY A 218 -18.07 -16.13 -6.45
CA GLY A 218 -19.05 -15.62 -5.48
C GLY A 218 -18.52 -15.41 -4.06
N ILE A 219 -17.32 -15.89 -3.71
CA ILE A 219 -16.78 -15.83 -2.36
C ILE A 219 -15.52 -14.96 -2.30
N GLY A 220 -14.44 -15.38 -2.95
CA GLY A 220 -13.14 -14.69 -2.84
C GLY A 220 -12.02 -15.49 -3.50
N TYR A 221 -10.93 -15.69 -2.78
CA TYR A 221 -9.72 -16.29 -3.31
C TYR A 221 -9.14 -17.36 -2.39
N ARG A 222 -8.34 -18.26 -2.95
CA ARG A 222 -7.63 -19.30 -2.23
C ARG A 222 -6.18 -19.36 -2.73
N PHE A 223 -5.22 -19.47 -1.80
CA PHE A 223 -3.83 -19.71 -2.14
C PHE A 223 -3.52 -21.21 -2.09
N ASN A 224 -3.01 -21.76 -3.18
CA ASN A 224 -2.56 -23.15 -3.28
C ASN A 224 -1.04 -23.20 -3.08
N PRO A 225 -0.56 -23.95 -2.10
CA PRO A 225 0.87 -24.01 -1.77
C PRO A 225 1.70 -24.96 -2.64
N SER A 226 1.09 -25.72 -3.53
CA SER A 226 1.72 -26.81 -4.30
C SER A 226 2.39 -26.34 -5.58
#